data_e5be58a49bc6a014155cdd3b2ee4abff
#
_entry.id   e5be58a49bc6a014155cdd3b2ee4abff
#
_cell.length_a   1.000
_cell.length_b   1.000
_cell.length_c   1.000
_cell.angle_alpha   90.00
_cell.angle_beta   90.00
_cell.angle_gamma   90.00
#
_symmetry.space_group_name_H-M   'P 1'
#
loop_
_entity.id
_entity.type
_entity.pdbx_description
1 polymer ?
#
loop_
_entity_poly.entity_id
_entity_poly.type
_entity_poly.pdbx_seq_one_letter_code
_entity_poly.pdbx_strand_id
1 'polypeptide(L)'
;TFVSQQISAQTDSIANTHELKNVTVKATNGIKSKYRVDNAEIIGQGQLIRAACCNLGESFTTNPSVDVSYSDAATGAKQIKLLGLSGTYVQMLTENIPNLRGASLPYSLGYVPGPWMQSIQVSKGASSVKNGYESTTGQINIEFLKPQGTDGVRANVYQDSELKTEVNLDGSIHLNDRLSTATLLHFENRQMDHDGNGDGFMDMPKLRQYNLMHRWAYVSPRWISQLMLRGLHDEREGGQSRKHANAASSELLYSTSVKTNRYEMQWKNGFTLNADHNTSIALMLHGSWHDADNMFGATQYDVTQKNGYAQLMFETDITENHNISVGASLNHDYYTEQFNPLGTLPEVESKVTKETTPGLYAQYTYKLGETLTVMPGVRWDHSNLYGSFFTPRLHIKYSPSNIVTLRTSIGKGYRSPHALA
;
A
#
# COMPACT_ATOMS: atom_id res chain seq x y z
N THR A 1 22.99 24.38 -11.06
CA THR A 1 24.04 24.59 -10.07
C THR A 1 23.38 24.75 -8.69
N PHE A 2 23.29 23.66 -7.95
CA PHE A 2 22.89 23.71 -6.54
C PHE A 2 24.12 23.49 -5.67
N VAL A 3 24.42 24.50 -4.85
CA VAL A 3 25.52 24.50 -3.89
C VAL A 3 25.05 23.74 -2.65
N SER A 4 25.74 22.65 -2.34
CA SER A 4 25.60 21.95 -1.05
C SER A 4 26.42 22.70 0.01
N GLN A 5 25.77 23.29 1.01
CA GLN A 5 26.45 23.75 2.22
C GLN A 5 26.71 22.55 3.14
N GLN A 6 27.99 22.23 3.35
CA GLN A 6 28.43 21.40 4.44
C GLN A 6 28.47 22.23 5.73
N ILE A 7 27.71 21.82 6.73
CA ILE A 7 27.87 22.34 8.10
C ILE A 7 28.86 21.44 8.81
N SER A 8 30.02 22.02 9.11
CA SER A 8 31.07 21.42 9.94
C SER A 8 30.71 21.68 11.41
N ALA A 9 30.39 20.65 12.17
CA ALA A 9 30.30 20.74 13.62
C ALA A 9 31.64 20.37 14.23
N GLN A 10 32.18 21.29 15.04
CA GLN A 10 33.42 21.09 15.79
C GLN A 10 33.23 20.05 16.90
N THR A 11 34.20 19.17 16.96
CA THR A 11 34.40 18.12 17.97
C THR A 11 34.91 18.74 19.27
N ASP A 12 34.26 18.43 20.39
CA ASP A 12 34.93 18.31 21.68
C ASP A 12 34.62 16.97 22.33
N SER A 13 35.70 16.38 22.80
CA SER A 13 35.90 15.04 23.29
C SER A 13 34.95 14.59 24.40
N ILE A 14 34.49 13.37 24.40
CA ILE A 14 34.68 12.29 25.39
C ILE A 14 33.67 11.13 25.13
N ALA A 15 34.21 9.90 25.23
CA ALA A 15 33.54 8.62 25.34
C ALA A 15 33.08 7.92 24.04
N ASN A 16 33.61 6.72 23.87
CA ASN A 16 33.28 5.70 22.89
C ASN A 16 31.79 5.59 22.55
N THR A 17 31.38 6.31 21.55
CA THR A 17 30.15 6.06 20.84
C THR A 17 30.51 5.25 19.60
N HIS A 18 30.10 3.99 19.55
CA HIS A 18 30.02 3.26 18.29
C HIS A 18 29.06 4.02 17.38
N GLU A 19 29.60 4.79 16.44
CA GLU A 19 28.80 5.39 15.37
C GLU A 19 28.17 4.24 14.58
N LEU A 20 26.84 4.12 14.68
CA LEU A 20 26.05 3.35 13.74
C LEU A 20 26.30 3.96 12.36
N LYS A 21 26.98 3.21 11.48
CA LYS A 21 27.16 3.62 10.09
C LYS A 21 25.79 3.95 9.51
N ASN A 22 25.56 5.22 9.23
CA ASN A 22 24.39 5.67 8.50
C ASN A 22 24.36 4.94 7.17
N VAL A 23 23.47 3.95 7.03
CA VAL A 23 23.21 3.31 5.75
C VAL A 23 22.35 4.30 4.96
N THR A 24 23.00 5.20 4.25
CA THR A 24 22.34 6.06 3.28
C THR A 24 21.93 5.18 2.11
N VAL A 25 20.67 4.75 2.09
CA VAL A 25 20.09 4.09 0.93
C VAL A 25 19.90 5.16 -0.15
N LYS A 26 20.92 5.37 -0.98
CA LYS A 26 20.75 6.14 -2.21
C LYS A 26 19.86 5.30 -3.12
N ALA A 27 18.60 5.72 -3.27
CA ALA A 27 17.67 5.16 -4.24
C ALA A 27 18.19 5.48 -5.65
N THR A 28 18.93 4.57 -6.24
CA THR A 28 19.28 4.59 -7.65
C THR A 28 18.13 3.95 -8.44
N ASN A 29 17.68 4.67 -9.43
CA ASN A 29 16.56 4.38 -10.33
C ASN A 29 16.38 2.90 -10.66
N GLY A 30 15.24 2.31 -10.29
CA GLY A 30 14.77 1.00 -10.78
C GLY A 30 15.68 -0.20 -10.49
N ILE A 31 16.74 -0.03 -9.70
CA ILE A 31 17.74 -1.06 -9.44
C ILE A 31 17.25 -1.91 -8.28
N LYS A 32 17.17 -3.21 -8.52
CA LYS A 32 17.00 -4.20 -7.44
C LYS A 32 18.04 -3.94 -6.38
N SER A 33 17.60 -3.66 -5.15
CA SER A 33 18.54 -3.39 -4.06
C SER A 33 19.52 -4.55 -3.92
N LYS A 34 20.83 -4.29 -4.04
CA LYS A 34 21.88 -5.32 -3.93
C LYS A 34 21.86 -5.98 -2.54
N TYR A 35 21.30 -5.30 -1.56
CA TYR A 35 21.28 -5.74 -0.15
C TYR A 35 20.03 -6.54 0.24
N ARG A 36 18.95 -6.51 -0.55
CA ARG A 36 17.73 -7.27 -0.25
C ARG A 36 17.86 -8.71 -0.73
N VAL A 37 17.29 -9.63 0.05
CA VAL A 37 17.25 -11.08 -0.26
C VAL A 37 16.10 -11.39 -1.21
N ASP A 38 14.95 -10.77 -0.99
CA ASP A 38 13.76 -10.91 -1.81
C ASP A 38 13.95 -10.28 -3.20
N ASN A 39 13.22 -10.80 -4.19
CA ASN A 39 13.23 -10.26 -5.55
C ASN A 39 12.37 -8.99 -5.61
N ALA A 40 12.80 -7.94 -4.93
CA ALA A 40 12.08 -6.68 -4.84
C ALA A 40 12.73 -5.58 -5.67
N GLU A 41 11.89 -4.82 -6.34
CA GLU A 41 12.23 -3.56 -7.02
C GLU A 41 11.71 -2.38 -6.18
N ILE A 42 12.44 -1.27 -6.18
CA ILE A 42 12.03 -0.04 -5.50
C ILE A 42 11.84 1.04 -6.56
N ILE A 43 10.62 1.55 -6.65
CA ILE A 43 10.28 2.75 -7.40
C ILE A 43 10.40 3.92 -6.42
N GLY A 44 11.45 4.71 -6.56
CA GLY A 44 11.72 5.83 -5.66
C GLY A 44 11.03 7.11 -6.10
N GLN A 45 11.00 8.12 -5.21
CA GLN A 45 10.33 9.39 -5.43
C GLN A 45 10.74 10.08 -6.74
N GLY A 46 12.02 10.03 -7.11
CA GLY A 46 12.50 10.61 -8.37
C GLY A 46 11.91 9.96 -9.63
N GLN A 47 11.53 8.67 -9.58
CA GLN A 47 10.83 8.00 -10.69
C GLN A 47 9.35 8.37 -10.68
N LEU A 48 8.71 8.42 -9.51
CA LEU A 48 7.31 8.81 -9.32
C LEU A 48 7.07 10.23 -9.84
N ILE A 49 7.96 11.17 -9.52
CA ILE A 49 7.89 12.56 -10.01
C ILE A 49 8.07 12.62 -11.55
N ARG A 50 9.00 11.86 -12.12
CA ARG A 50 9.23 11.84 -13.58
C ARG A 50 8.07 11.23 -14.34
N ALA A 51 7.40 10.23 -13.77
CA ALA A 51 6.21 9.64 -14.37
C ALA A 51 4.97 10.53 -14.23
N ALA A 52 5.07 11.68 -13.53
CA ALA A 52 3.97 12.59 -13.23
C ALA A 52 2.73 11.86 -12.70
N CYS A 53 2.95 10.87 -11.83
CA CYS A 53 1.91 9.96 -11.38
C CYS A 53 0.87 10.68 -10.53
N CYS A 54 -0.38 10.64 -10.96
CA CYS A 54 -1.50 11.19 -10.20
C CYS A 54 -1.91 10.27 -9.05
N ASN A 55 -1.82 8.95 -9.25
CA ASN A 55 -2.19 7.94 -8.26
C ASN A 55 -1.30 6.68 -8.34
N LEU A 56 -1.51 5.75 -7.41
CA LEU A 56 -0.74 4.51 -7.35
C LEU A 56 -0.83 3.69 -8.65
N GLY A 57 -2.00 3.62 -9.29
CA GLY A 57 -2.15 2.88 -10.55
C GLY A 57 -1.26 3.40 -11.67
N GLU A 58 -1.13 4.70 -11.79
CA GLU A 58 -0.30 5.34 -12.81
C GLU A 58 1.20 5.23 -12.51
N SER A 59 1.56 4.98 -11.25
CA SER A 59 2.96 4.85 -10.82
C SER A 59 3.70 3.67 -11.43
N PHE A 60 2.98 2.71 -11.99
CA PHE A 60 3.57 1.51 -12.60
C PHE A 60 3.77 1.63 -14.11
N THR A 61 3.32 2.71 -14.76
CA THR A 61 3.44 2.88 -16.22
C THR A 61 4.86 2.79 -16.75
N THR A 62 5.85 3.13 -15.94
CA THR A 62 7.28 3.03 -16.26
C THR A 62 7.94 1.75 -15.74
N ASN A 63 7.19 0.87 -15.08
CA ASN A 63 7.72 -0.38 -14.51
C ASN A 63 7.22 -1.60 -15.30
N PRO A 64 8.08 -2.27 -16.09
CA PRO A 64 7.69 -3.41 -16.91
C PRO A 64 7.30 -4.64 -16.12
N SER A 65 7.43 -4.61 -14.79
CA SER A 65 7.16 -5.75 -13.90
C SER A 65 5.71 -5.82 -13.43
N VAL A 66 5.01 -4.69 -13.51
CA VAL A 66 3.62 -4.54 -13.03
C VAL A 66 2.79 -4.01 -14.19
N ASP A 67 1.82 -4.78 -14.61
CA ASP A 67 0.82 -4.33 -15.56
C ASP A 67 -0.40 -3.81 -14.81
N VAL A 68 -0.91 -2.65 -15.21
CA VAL A 68 -2.12 -2.03 -14.66
C VAL A 68 -3.11 -1.83 -15.79
N SER A 69 -4.27 -2.41 -15.63
CA SER A 69 -5.37 -2.29 -16.60
C SER A 69 -6.67 -1.89 -15.91
N TYR A 70 -7.59 -1.32 -16.66
CA TYR A 70 -8.95 -1.13 -16.17
C TYR A 70 -9.64 -2.49 -16.10
N SER A 71 -10.26 -2.80 -14.96
CA SER A 71 -11.13 -3.97 -14.79
C SER A 71 -12.57 -3.63 -15.16
N ASP A 72 -12.97 -2.36 -15.01
CA ASP A 72 -14.23 -1.81 -15.42
C ASP A 72 -14.05 -0.35 -15.86
N ALA A 73 -14.36 -0.06 -17.11
CA ALA A 73 -14.22 1.28 -17.69
C ALA A 73 -15.28 2.25 -17.16
N ALA A 74 -16.52 1.77 -16.94
CA ALA A 74 -17.63 2.61 -16.54
C ALA A 74 -17.43 3.25 -15.15
N THR A 75 -16.79 2.54 -14.23
CA THR A 75 -16.49 3.06 -12.87
C THR A 75 -15.04 3.47 -12.70
N GLY A 76 -14.17 3.18 -13.69
CA GLY A 76 -12.74 3.45 -13.62
C GLY A 76 -12.00 2.54 -12.63
N ALA A 77 -12.56 1.38 -12.31
CA ALA A 77 -11.88 0.38 -11.49
C ALA A 77 -10.63 -0.14 -12.20
N LYS A 78 -9.52 -0.19 -11.47
CA LYS A 78 -8.22 -0.63 -11.99
C LYS A 78 -7.75 -1.89 -11.27
N GLN A 79 -7.08 -2.77 -11.98
CA GLN A 79 -6.43 -3.95 -11.40
C GLN A 79 -4.95 -3.99 -11.74
N ILE A 80 -4.18 -4.51 -10.81
CA ILE A 80 -2.78 -4.83 -11.03
C ILE A 80 -2.70 -6.28 -11.53
N LYS A 81 -1.80 -6.54 -12.49
CA LYS A 81 -1.37 -7.88 -12.83
C LYS A 81 0.10 -8.04 -12.50
N LEU A 82 0.44 -9.05 -11.73
CA LEU A 82 1.80 -9.38 -11.37
C LEU A 82 2.09 -10.83 -11.77
N LEU A 83 3.14 -11.05 -12.55
CA LEU A 83 3.45 -12.36 -13.15
C LEU A 83 2.30 -12.92 -14.01
N GLY A 84 1.52 -12.05 -14.65
CA GLY A 84 0.40 -12.43 -15.50
C GLY A 84 -0.89 -12.81 -14.77
N LEU A 85 -0.92 -12.78 -13.44
CA LEU A 85 -2.10 -13.10 -12.64
C LEU A 85 -2.78 -11.84 -12.09
N SER A 86 -4.09 -11.92 -11.87
CA SER A 86 -4.95 -10.85 -11.38
C SER A 86 -4.45 -10.25 -10.06
N GLY A 87 -4.76 -8.98 -9.84
CA GLY A 87 -4.43 -8.23 -8.64
C GLY A 87 -4.97 -8.79 -7.34
N THR A 88 -6.00 -9.60 -7.41
CA THR A 88 -6.54 -10.35 -6.27
C THR A 88 -5.46 -11.20 -5.56
N TYR A 89 -4.49 -11.71 -6.31
CA TYR A 89 -3.40 -12.54 -5.79
C TYR A 89 -2.16 -11.75 -5.34
N VAL A 90 -2.18 -10.42 -5.50
CA VAL A 90 -1.13 -9.50 -5.04
C VAL A 90 -1.49 -9.01 -3.64
N GLN A 91 -0.57 -9.12 -2.72
CA GLN A 91 -0.74 -8.54 -1.39
C GLN A 91 -0.40 -7.06 -1.40
N MET A 92 -1.37 -6.21 -1.04
CA MET A 92 -1.16 -4.79 -0.88
C MET A 92 -0.79 -4.45 0.57
N LEU A 93 0.27 -3.69 0.75
CA LEU A 93 0.72 -3.20 2.04
C LEU A 93 0.85 -1.68 2.04
N THR A 94 0.62 -1.11 3.18
CA THR A 94 0.97 0.27 3.51
C THR A 94 1.96 0.24 4.66
N GLU A 95 3.21 0.63 4.38
CA GLU A 95 4.27 0.65 5.39
C GLU A 95 4.43 -0.68 6.15
N ASN A 96 4.43 -1.79 5.37
CA ASN A 96 4.54 -3.18 5.81
C ASN A 96 3.33 -3.74 6.59
N ILE A 97 2.20 -3.05 6.60
CA ILE A 97 0.94 -3.55 7.18
C ILE A 97 -0.03 -3.89 6.04
N PRO A 98 -0.67 -5.08 6.05
CA PRO A 98 -1.72 -5.42 5.09
C PRO A 98 -2.82 -4.37 5.06
N ASN A 99 -3.10 -3.83 3.86
CA ASN A 99 -4.08 -2.76 3.66
C ASN A 99 -4.62 -2.81 2.22
N LEU A 100 -5.64 -1.99 1.90
CA LEU A 100 -6.23 -1.87 0.56
C LEU A 100 -6.69 -3.23 0.01
N ARG A 101 -7.43 -3.97 0.83
CA ARG A 101 -7.91 -5.33 0.57
C ARG A 101 -9.43 -5.42 0.76
N GLY A 102 -10.04 -6.53 0.32
CA GLY A 102 -11.49 -6.74 0.44
C GLY A 102 -12.29 -5.74 -0.37
N ALA A 103 -13.29 -5.09 0.25
CA ALA A 103 -14.20 -4.16 -0.41
C ALA A 103 -13.49 -2.95 -1.05
N SER A 104 -12.33 -2.55 -0.54
CA SER A 104 -11.58 -1.42 -1.10
C SER A 104 -10.78 -1.76 -2.36
N LEU A 105 -10.59 -3.04 -2.68
CA LEU A 105 -9.66 -3.49 -3.72
C LEU A 105 -9.93 -2.90 -5.11
N PRO A 106 -11.17 -2.84 -5.62
CA PRO A 106 -11.45 -2.38 -6.98
C PRO A 106 -10.96 -0.96 -7.28
N TYR A 107 -11.04 -0.07 -6.29
CA TYR A 107 -10.70 1.36 -6.46
C TYR A 107 -9.42 1.76 -5.69
N SER A 108 -8.79 0.81 -4.99
CA SER A 108 -7.66 1.04 -4.08
C SER A 108 -6.47 1.76 -4.74
N LEU A 109 -6.23 1.50 -6.02
CA LEU A 109 -5.16 2.14 -6.79
C LEU A 109 -5.39 3.63 -7.00
N GLY A 110 -6.65 4.06 -7.07
CA GLY A 110 -7.03 5.48 -7.14
C GLY A 110 -7.03 6.18 -5.78
N TYR A 111 -7.08 5.45 -4.67
CA TYR A 111 -7.14 6.06 -3.34
C TYR A 111 -5.80 6.63 -2.85
N VAL A 112 -4.69 6.24 -3.46
CA VAL A 112 -3.34 6.65 -3.04
C VAL A 112 -2.81 7.72 -3.98
N PRO A 113 -2.75 9.00 -3.55
CA PRO A 113 -2.19 10.07 -4.36
C PRO A 113 -0.71 9.87 -4.65
N GLY A 114 -0.31 10.11 -5.90
CA GLY A 114 1.08 9.99 -6.35
C GLY A 114 2.08 10.81 -5.54
N PRO A 115 1.81 12.12 -5.31
CA PRO A 115 2.71 13.00 -4.55
C PRO A 115 2.91 12.61 -3.08
N TRP A 116 2.03 11.77 -2.50
CA TRP A 116 2.16 11.30 -1.12
C TRP A 116 3.16 10.16 -0.95
N MET A 117 3.52 9.50 -2.05
CA MET A 117 4.40 8.32 -2.02
C MET A 117 5.87 8.71 -1.98
N GLN A 118 6.58 8.20 -1.00
CA GLN A 118 8.03 8.25 -0.93
C GLN A 118 8.67 7.18 -1.80
N SER A 119 8.11 5.98 -1.76
CA SER A 119 8.54 4.85 -2.60
C SER A 119 7.47 3.77 -2.67
N ILE A 120 7.55 2.95 -3.72
CA ILE A 120 6.79 1.72 -3.85
C ILE A 120 7.80 0.57 -3.95
N GLN A 121 7.57 -0.48 -3.18
CA GLN A 121 8.38 -1.69 -3.22
C GLN A 121 7.56 -2.82 -3.84
N VAL A 122 8.03 -3.37 -4.94
CA VAL A 122 7.38 -4.46 -5.67
C VAL A 122 8.20 -5.72 -5.48
N SER A 123 7.69 -6.68 -4.72
CA SER A 123 8.30 -8.01 -4.54
C SER A 123 7.54 -9.04 -5.37
N LYS A 124 8.27 -9.80 -6.22
CA LYS A 124 7.70 -10.80 -7.12
C LYS A 124 7.79 -12.20 -6.50
N GLY A 125 6.73 -12.98 -6.61
CA GLY A 125 6.63 -14.31 -6.04
C GLY A 125 6.37 -14.30 -4.52
N ALA A 126 6.70 -15.38 -3.84
CA ALA A 126 6.59 -15.45 -2.39
C ALA A 126 7.42 -14.34 -1.73
N SER A 127 6.84 -13.56 -0.84
CA SER A 127 7.52 -12.52 -0.05
C SER A 127 7.76 -13.01 1.39
N SER A 128 8.35 -12.16 2.26
CA SER A 128 8.61 -12.53 3.66
C SER A 128 7.35 -12.99 4.39
N VAL A 129 7.47 -14.00 5.24
CA VAL A 129 6.38 -14.49 6.10
C VAL A 129 5.95 -13.47 7.17
N LYS A 130 6.78 -12.46 7.45
CA LYS A 130 6.51 -11.39 8.40
C LYS A 130 5.24 -10.59 8.03
N ASN A 131 4.99 -10.40 6.73
CA ASN A 131 3.94 -9.53 6.22
C ASN A 131 2.59 -10.24 5.98
N GLY A 132 2.45 -11.48 6.44
CA GLY A 132 1.21 -12.24 6.31
C GLY A 132 1.26 -13.36 5.28
N TYR A 133 0.11 -13.97 5.05
CA TYR A 133 -0.07 -15.18 4.22
C TYR A 133 -0.54 -14.88 2.79
N GLU A 134 -1.05 -13.70 2.51
CA GLU A 134 -1.80 -13.37 1.27
C GLU A 134 -0.92 -13.17 0.01
N SER A 135 0.41 -13.11 0.14
CA SER A 135 1.31 -12.92 -1.00
C SER A 135 1.43 -14.20 -1.82
N THR A 136 0.63 -14.33 -2.87
CA THR A 136 0.65 -15.48 -3.80
C THR A 136 1.52 -15.18 -5.01
N THR A 137 1.25 -14.10 -5.75
CA THR A 137 2.04 -13.67 -6.91
C THR A 137 3.11 -12.66 -6.56
N GLY A 138 2.94 -11.99 -5.44
CA GLY A 138 3.85 -10.98 -4.94
C GLY A 138 3.21 -10.02 -3.96
N GLN A 139 3.95 -8.97 -3.68
CA GLN A 139 3.60 -7.97 -2.69
C GLN A 139 3.98 -6.58 -3.18
N ILE A 140 3.09 -5.63 -2.99
CA ILE A 140 3.33 -4.22 -3.23
C ILE A 140 3.22 -3.49 -1.90
N ASN A 141 4.32 -2.86 -1.47
CA ASN A 141 4.36 -2.06 -0.25
C ASN A 141 4.56 -0.59 -0.60
N ILE A 142 3.67 0.24 -0.08
CA ILE A 142 3.65 1.69 -0.30
C ILE A 142 4.25 2.36 0.94
N GLU A 143 5.29 3.15 0.75
CA GLU A 143 5.85 4.01 1.78
C GLU A 143 5.40 5.45 1.52
N PHE A 144 4.72 6.04 2.49
CA PHE A 144 4.33 7.46 2.43
C PHE A 144 5.44 8.38 2.91
N LEU A 145 5.35 9.65 2.54
CA LEU A 145 6.21 10.71 3.05
C LEU A 145 6.22 10.71 4.59
N LYS A 146 7.40 10.78 5.16
CA LYS A 146 7.61 10.73 6.61
C LYS A 146 7.73 12.14 7.20
N PRO A 147 7.21 12.39 8.41
CA PRO A 147 7.33 13.70 9.05
C PRO A 147 8.77 14.19 9.28
N GLN A 148 9.72 13.23 9.37
CA GLN A 148 11.14 13.54 9.61
C GLN A 148 11.92 13.91 8.35
N GLY A 149 11.31 13.82 7.16
CA GLY A 149 12.06 13.89 5.90
C GLY A 149 12.48 15.29 5.49
N THR A 150 11.62 16.26 5.65
CA THR A 150 11.88 17.67 5.24
C THR A 150 10.92 18.60 5.95
N ASP A 151 11.43 19.68 6.52
CA ASP A 151 10.58 20.77 6.98
C ASP A 151 10.10 21.60 5.79
N GLY A 152 8.90 22.12 5.93
CA GLY A 152 8.31 23.04 4.96
C GLY A 152 6.99 22.56 4.39
N VAL A 153 6.47 23.37 3.48
CA VAL A 153 5.20 23.15 2.78
C VAL A 153 5.47 22.96 1.30
N ARG A 154 4.84 21.96 0.70
CA ARG A 154 4.87 21.74 -0.74
C ARG A 154 3.46 21.77 -1.28
N ALA A 155 3.30 22.38 -2.43
CA ALA A 155 2.07 22.37 -3.20
C ALA A 155 2.35 21.81 -4.60
N ASN A 156 1.44 20.98 -5.08
CA ASN A 156 1.44 20.44 -6.43
C ASN A 156 0.05 20.60 -7.03
N VAL A 157 -0.03 21.15 -8.21
CA VAL A 157 -1.28 21.28 -8.99
C VAL A 157 -1.05 20.62 -10.34
N TYR A 158 -1.96 19.74 -10.71
CA TYR A 158 -1.98 19.10 -12.01
C TYR A 158 -3.33 19.37 -12.69
N GLN A 159 -3.30 19.62 -14.01
CA GLN A 159 -4.49 19.72 -14.85
C GLN A 159 -4.17 19.13 -16.21
N ASP A 160 -5.09 18.36 -16.76
CA ASP A 160 -5.01 17.84 -18.13
C ASP A 160 -5.98 18.52 -19.10
N SER A 161 -5.95 18.07 -20.38
CA SER A 161 -6.82 18.60 -21.44
C SER A 161 -8.30 18.28 -21.24
N GLU A 162 -8.62 17.30 -20.40
CA GLU A 162 -10.02 16.93 -20.04
C GLU A 162 -10.51 17.64 -18.79
N LEU A 163 -9.80 18.68 -18.35
CA LEU A 163 -10.06 19.47 -17.15
C LEU A 163 -10.09 18.64 -15.85
N LYS A 164 -9.42 17.47 -15.85
CA LYS A 164 -9.10 16.79 -14.61
C LYS A 164 -8.16 17.70 -13.82
N THR A 165 -8.53 18.06 -12.62
CA THR A 165 -7.75 18.94 -11.75
C THR A 165 -7.40 18.20 -10.47
N GLU A 166 -6.12 18.21 -10.11
CA GLU A 166 -5.61 17.68 -8.86
C GLU A 166 -4.86 18.76 -8.09
N VAL A 167 -5.09 18.83 -6.80
CA VAL A 167 -4.37 19.73 -5.87
C VAL A 167 -3.84 18.87 -4.74
N ASN A 168 -2.54 18.91 -4.54
CA ASN A 168 -1.86 18.29 -3.42
C ASN A 168 -1.16 19.34 -2.60
N LEU A 169 -1.34 19.29 -1.28
CA LEU A 169 -0.66 20.14 -0.31
C LEU A 169 -0.13 19.26 0.80
N ASP A 170 1.16 19.32 1.06
CA ASP A 170 1.75 18.62 2.18
C ASP A 170 2.71 19.54 2.96
N GLY A 171 2.74 19.32 4.26
CA GLY A 171 3.62 20.08 5.15
C GLY A 171 4.06 19.24 6.33
N SER A 172 5.32 19.43 6.74
CA SER A 172 5.89 18.80 7.92
C SER A 172 6.63 19.80 8.79
N ILE A 173 6.59 19.58 10.09
CA ILE A 173 7.17 20.42 11.11
C ILE A 173 7.84 19.55 12.18
N HIS A 174 9.07 19.89 12.56
CA HIS A 174 9.72 19.38 13.76
C HIS A 174 9.24 20.19 14.98
N LEU A 175 8.50 19.53 15.88
CA LEU A 175 8.04 20.15 17.13
C LEU A 175 9.17 20.24 18.16
N ASN A 176 10.06 19.25 18.13
CA ASN A 176 11.32 19.20 18.88
C ASN A 176 12.24 18.14 18.25
N ASP A 177 13.44 17.92 18.83
CA ASP A 177 14.45 16.97 18.31
C ASP A 177 13.95 15.51 18.16
N ARG A 178 12.83 15.15 18.77
CA ARG A 178 12.30 13.79 18.78
C ARG A 178 10.91 13.66 18.17
N LEU A 179 10.14 14.73 18.11
CA LEU A 179 8.75 14.72 17.69
C LEU A 179 8.54 15.56 16.44
N SER A 180 8.06 14.94 15.40
CA SER A 180 7.72 15.56 14.12
C SER A 180 6.27 15.25 13.74
N THR A 181 5.64 16.16 13.02
CA THR A 181 4.28 15.97 12.49
C THR A 181 4.21 16.36 11.02
N ALA A 182 3.31 15.73 10.27
CA ALA A 182 3.05 16.07 8.88
C ALA A 182 1.56 15.95 8.56
N THR A 183 1.09 16.82 7.68
CA THR A 183 -0.27 16.77 7.11
C THR A 183 -0.16 16.72 5.59
N LEU A 184 -0.92 15.82 4.97
CA LEU A 184 -1.00 15.66 3.54
C LEU A 184 -2.47 15.80 3.13
N LEU A 185 -2.74 16.67 2.16
CA LEU A 185 -4.06 16.93 1.61
C LEU A 185 -4.04 16.62 0.11
N HIS A 186 -5.12 16.01 -0.37
CA HIS A 186 -5.32 15.76 -1.79
C HIS A 186 -6.77 16.03 -2.16
N PHE A 187 -6.94 16.70 -3.27
CA PHE A 187 -8.22 16.91 -3.94
C PHE A 187 -8.07 16.55 -5.40
N GLU A 188 -9.01 15.76 -5.92
CA GLU A 188 -9.12 15.44 -7.35
C GLU A 188 -10.53 15.69 -7.83
N ASN A 189 -10.67 16.33 -9.00
CA ASN A 189 -11.96 16.59 -9.61
C ASN A 189 -11.88 16.42 -11.13
N ARG A 190 -12.78 15.62 -11.68
CA ARG A 190 -13.03 15.45 -13.12
C ARG A 190 -14.52 15.37 -13.34
N GLN A 191 -15.10 16.38 -13.99
CA GLN A 191 -16.54 16.48 -14.18
C GLN A 191 -16.98 16.49 -15.65
N MET A 192 -16.00 16.43 -16.58
CA MET A 192 -16.31 16.40 -18.01
C MET A 192 -16.96 15.07 -18.38
N ASP A 193 -18.06 15.20 -19.14
CA ASP A 193 -18.69 14.10 -19.86
C ASP A 193 -17.97 14.01 -21.22
N HIS A 194 -16.98 13.11 -21.35
CA HIS A 194 -16.16 12.92 -22.53
C HIS A 194 -16.49 11.57 -23.17
N ASP A 195 -16.88 11.62 -24.44
CA ASP A 195 -17.09 10.49 -25.33
C ASP A 195 -16.36 10.80 -26.63
N GLY A 196 -15.09 10.39 -26.69
CA GLY A 196 -14.18 10.71 -27.79
C GLY A 196 -14.35 9.77 -28.98
N ASN A 197 -14.86 8.56 -28.76
CA ASN A 197 -15.07 7.56 -29.80
C ASN A 197 -16.52 7.61 -30.38
N GLY A 198 -17.44 8.34 -29.72
CA GLY A 198 -18.81 8.53 -30.18
C GLY A 198 -19.71 7.29 -30.02
N ASP A 199 -19.41 6.40 -29.08
CA ASP A 199 -20.18 5.18 -28.84
C ASP A 199 -21.36 5.39 -27.88
N GLY A 200 -21.52 6.61 -27.35
CA GLY A 200 -22.57 6.99 -26.44
C GLY A 200 -22.29 6.70 -24.98
N PHE A 201 -21.08 6.27 -24.63
CA PHE A 201 -20.63 6.06 -23.25
C PHE A 201 -19.50 7.04 -22.89
N MET A 202 -19.38 7.36 -21.62
CA MET A 202 -18.26 8.13 -21.13
C MET A 202 -16.98 7.29 -21.17
N ASP A 203 -15.91 7.79 -21.80
CA ASP A 203 -14.59 7.14 -21.87
C ASP A 203 -13.98 6.94 -20.48
N MET A 204 -14.27 7.89 -19.57
CA MET A 204 -13.80 7.87 -18.18
C MET A 204 -14.90 8.38 -17.25
N PRO A 205 -15.08 7.78 -16.07
CA PRO A 205 -16.07 8.26 -15.11
C PRO A 205 -15.74 9.66 -14.61
N LYS A 206 -16.76 10.43 -14.28
CA LYS A 206 -16.61 11.62 -13.44
C LYS A 206 -16.07 11.18 -12.09
N LEU A 207 -15.22 12.01 -11.50
CA LEU A 207 -14.54 11.70 -10.25
C LEU A 207 -14.48 12.95 -9.38
N ARG A 208 -14.75 12.78 -8.09
CA ARG A 208 -14.47 13.75 -7.04
C ARG A 208 -13.89 13.03 -5.84
N GLN A 209 -12.67 13.41 -5.45
CA GLN A 209 -11.99 12.79 -4.32
C GLN A 209 -11.42 13.84 -3.36
N TYR A 210 -11.62 13.60 -2.07
CA TYR A 210 -10.97 14.31 -0.96
C TYR A 210 -10.21 13.33 -0.11
N ASN A 211 -8.96 13.62 0.19
CA ASN A 211 -8.11 12.73 0.95
C ASN A 211 -7.25 13.56 1.93
N LEU A 212 -7.27 13.18 3.19
CA LEU A 212 -6.51 13.80 4.27
C LEU A 212 -5.72 12.73 4.99
N MET A 213 -4.42 12.97 5.20
CA MET A 213 -3.59 12.16 6.07
C MET A 213 -2.86 13.06 7.07
N HIS A 214 -2.90 12.70 8.34
CA HIS A 214 -2.14 13.37 9.38
C HIS A 214 -1.28 12.36 10.12
N ARG A 215 -0.01 12.73 10.37
CA ARG A 215 1.01 11.82 10.89
C ARG A 215 1.79 12.44 12.02
N TRP A 216 2.17 11.61 13.00
CA TRP A 216 3.15 11.94 14.03
C TRP A 216 4.26 10.89 14.02
N ALA A 217 5.46 11.34 14.29
CA ALA A 217 6.61 10.47 14.45
C ALA A 217 7.42 10.93 15.65
N TYR A 218 7.59 10.03 16.60
CA TYR A 218 8.50 10.18 17.73
C TYR A 218 9.69 9.26 17.52
N VAL A 219 10.89 9.80 17.58
CA VAL A 219 12.14 9.05 17.38
C VAL A 219 13.09 9.34 18.53
N SER A 220 13.50 8.28 19.21
CA SER A 220 14.54 8.32 20.22
C SER A 220 15.47 7.12 20.05
N PRO A 221 16.63 7.06 20.71
CA PRO A 221 17.59 5.95 20.54
C PRO A 221 17.03 4.56 20.83
N ARG A 222 16.04 4.46 21.70
CA ARG A 222 15.44 3.17 22.09
C ARG A 222 13.99 2.99 21.70
N TRP A 223 13.28 4.06 21.32
CA TRP A 223 11.85 4.00 21.02
C TRP A 223 11.53 4.83 19.80
N ILE A 224 10.89 4.20 18.84
CA ILE A 224 10.32 4.83 17.65
C ILE A 224 8.83 4.57 17.65
N SER A 225 8.03 5.63 17.54
CA SER A 225 6.57 5.55 17.45
C SER A 225 6.09 6.37 16.26
N GLN A 226 5.22 5.79 15.44
CA GLN A 226 4.63 6.45 14.28
C GLN A 226 3.12 6.23 14.30
N LEU A 227 2.36 7.31 14.32
CA LEU A 227 0.90 7.30 14.23
C LEU A 227 0.50 7.96 12.90
N MET A 228 -0.45 7.36 12.20
CA MET A 228 -1.07 7.88 10.99
C MET A 228 -2.58 7.78 11.13
N LEU A 229 -3.27 8.88 10.84
CA LEU A 229 -4.72 8.96 10.68
C LEU A 229 -5.01 9.39 9.25
N ARG A 230 -5.99 8.76 8.62
CA ARG A 230 -6.37 9.07 7.24
C ARG A 230 -7.89 9.05 7.06
N GLY A 231 -8.40 10.00 6.29
CA GLY A 231 -9.78 10.04 5.81
C GLY A 231 -9.82 10.22 4.31
N LEU A 232 -10.71 9.48 3.65
CA LEU A 232 -10.94 9.51 2.21
C LEU A 232 -12.45 9.60 1.95
N HIS A 233 -12.83 10.47 1.03
CA HIS A 233 -14.12 10.49 0.38
C HIS A 233 -13.92 10.45 -1.14
N ASP A 234 -14.58 9.51 -1.84
CA ASP A 234 -14.44 9.29 -3.27
C ASP A 234 -15.83 9.09 -3.89
N GLU A 235 -16.16 9.87 -4.91
CA GLU A 235 -17.38 9.77 -5.68
C GLU A 235 -17.04 9.56 -7.15
N ARG A 236 -17.66 8.56 -7.78
CA ARG A 236 -17.51 8.23 -9.19
C ARG A 236 -18.87 8.09 -9.84
N GLU A 237 -19.03 8.67 -11.02
CA GLU A 237 -20.21 8.53 -11.85
C GLU A 237 -19.79 8.21 -13.29
N GLY A 238 -20.35 7.16 -13.87
CA GLY A 238 -20.05 6.71 -15.23
C GLY A 238 -21.31 6.23 -15.96
N GLY A 239 -21.11 5.62 -17.12
CA GLY A 239 -22.15 5.06 -17.95
C GLY A 239 -22.39 5.84 -19.23
N GLN A 240 -23.62 5.94 -19.70
CA GLN A 240 -23.94 6.61 -20.94
C GLN A 240 -23.76 8.13 -20.88
N SER A 241 -23.18 8.68 -21.95
CA SER A 241 -22.96 10.12 -22.12
C SER A 241 -24.29 10.84 -22.35
N ARG A 242 -24.53 11.91 -21.59
CA ARG A 242 -25.73 12.76 -21.79
C ARG A 242 -25.68 13.60 -23.06
N LYS A 243 -24.48 13.77 -23.64
CA LYS A 243 -24.30 14.56 -24.88
C LYS A 243 -24.90 13.90 -26.10
N HIS A 244 -24.96 12.58 -26.12
CA HIS A 244 -25.49 11.79 -27.23
C HIS A 244 -26.88 11.21 -26.95
N ALA A 245 -27.43 11.45 -25.76
CA ALA A 245 -28.78 11.08 -25.46
C ALA A 245 -29.74 11.91 -26.32
N ASN A 246 -30.44 11.26 -27.27
CA ASN A 246 -31.50 11.89 -28.01
C ASN A 246 -32.57 12.42 -27.05
N ALA A 247 -32.81 13.72 -27.06
CA ALA A 247 -33.81 14.39 -26.21
C ALA A 247 -35.25 13.82 -26.35
N ALA A 248 -35.45 12.94 -27.32
CA ALA A 248 -36.73 12.29 -27.63
C ALA A 248 -36.89 10.89 -27.00
N SER A 249 -35.81 10.27 -26.46
CA SER A 249 -35.93 8.96 -25.81
C SER A 249 -36.17 9.16 -24.32
N SER A 250 -37.37 8.79 -23.86
CA SER A 250 -37.69 8.67 -22.41
C SER A 250 -37.05 7.45 -21.76
N GLU A 251 -36.09 6.84 -22.43
CA GLU A 251 -35.34 5.70 -21.91
C GLU A 251 -34.37 6.15 -20.81
N LEU A 252 -34.43 5.44 -19.69
CA LEU A 252 -33.48 5.62 -18.59
C LEU A 252 -32.07 5.27 -19.10
N LEU A 253 -31.16 6.25 -19.11
CA LEU A 253 -29.78 6.04 -19.47
C LEU A 253 -29.14 5.12 -18.45
N TYR A 254 -28.31 4.15 -18.92
CA TYR A 254 -27.48 3.36 -18.05
C TYR A 254 -26.46 4.26 -17.35
N SER A 255 -26.42 4.21 -16.02
CA SER A 255 -25.48 4.97 -15.20
C SER A 255 -24.88 4.09 -14.11
N THR A 256 -23.66 4.39 -13.75
CA THR A 256 -22.99 3.80 -12.60
C THR A 256 -22.66 4.91 -11.60
N SER A 257 -22.77 4.59 -10.31
CA SER A 257 -22.39 5.50 -9.22
C SER A 257 -21.69 4.68 -8.14
N VAL A 258 -20.53 5.17 -7.69
CA VAL A 258 -19.77 4.59 -6.58
C VAL A 258 -19.43 5.71 -5.61
N LYS A 259 -19.89 5.61 -4.37
CA LYS A 259 -19.59 6.56 -3.30
C LYS A 259 -18.89 5.82 -2.18
N THR A 260 -17.70 6.27 -1.84
CA THR A 260 -16.87 5.62 -0.83
C THR A 260 -16.45 6.59 0.26
N ASN A 261 -16.60 6.16 1.50
CA ASN A 261 -15.98 6.78 2.67
C ASN A 261 -15.02 5.78 3.30
N ARG A 262 -13.80 6.22 3.60
CA ARG A 262 -12.81 5.35 4.24
C ARG A 262 -12.04 6.13 5.30
N TYR A 263 -11.92 5.53 6.49
CA TYR A 263 -11.14 6.06 7.60
C TYR A 263 -10.14 5.00 8.05
N GLU A 264 -8.92 5.43 8.30
CA GLU A 264 -7.82 4.54 8.65
C GLU A 264 -7.01 5.11 9.82
N MET A 265 -6.58 4.22 10.69
CA MET A 265 -5.59 4.49 11.73
C MET A 265 -4.50 3.44 11.65
N GLN A 266 -3.25 3.88 11.72
CA GLN A 266 -2.10 3.00 11.78
C GLN A 266 -1.14 3.49 12.87
N TRP A 267 -0.75 2.61 13.77
CA TRP A 267 0.16 2.93 14.85
C TRP A 267 1.26 1.88 14.95
N LYS A 268 2.49 2.31 14.80
CA LYS A 268 3.69 1.46 14.86
C LYS A 268 4.57 1.91 15.99
N ASN A 269 5.01 0.95 16.82
CA ASN A 269 5.94 1.16 17.90
C ASN A 269 7.07 0.16 17.81
N GLY A 270 8.31 0.64 17.89
CA GLY A 270 9.50 -0.19 17.93
C GLY A 270 10.36 0.17 19.15
N PHE A 271 10.79 -0.85 19.87
CA PHE A 271 11.66 -0.70 21.03
C PHE A 271 12.94 -1.50 20.79
N THR A 272 14.09 -0.82 20.89
CA THR A 272 15.40 -1.46 20.89
C THR A 272 15.72 -1.91 22.31
N LEU A 273 15.82 -3.24 22.50
CA LEU A 273 16.13 -3.87 23.78
C LEU A 273 17.64 -3.98 23.98
N ASN A 274 18.36 -4.36 22.92
CA ASN A 274 19.81 -4.45 22.90
C ASN A 274 20.33 -3.99 21.53
N ALA A 275 21.12 -2.92 21.50
CA ALA A 275 21.66 -2.36 20.27
C ALA A 275 22.78 -3.24 19.67
N ASP A 276 23.61 -3.89 20.50
CA ASP A 276 24.74 -4.70 20.05
C ASP A 276 24.30 -5.92 19.23
N HIS A 277 23.14 -6.48 19.58
CA HIS A 277 22.54 -7.63 18.90
C HIS A 277 21.33 -7.23 18.02
N ASN A 278 21.11 -5.94 17.73
CA ASN A 278 19.92 -5.45 17.03
C ASN A 278 18.61 -6.04 17.59
N THR A 279 18.60 -6.35 18.90
CA THR A 279 17.43 -6.95 19.54
C THR A 279 16.33 -5.92 19.69
N SER A 280 15.20 -6.18 19.10
CA SER A 280 14.06 -5.27 19.09
C SER A 280 12.74 -5.99 19.21
N ILE A 281 11.75 -5.26 19.72
CA ILE A 281 10.34 -5.66 19.70
C ILE A 281 9.55 -4.57 19.00
N ALA A 282 8.61 -4.96 18.15
CA ALA A 282 7.76 -4.03 17.46
C ALA A 282 6.29 -4.43 17.57
N LEU A 283 5.44 -3.45 17.84
CA LEU A 283 3.99 -3.57 17.81
C LEU A 283 3.43 -2.72 16.68
N MET A 284 2.67 -3.35 15.78
CA MET A 284 1.97 -2.67 14.71
C MET A 284 0.47 -2.89 14.87
N LEU A 285 -0.28 -1.80 14.86
CA LEU A 285 -1.74 -1.79 14.92
C LEU A 285 -2.30 -1.07 13.70
N HIS A 286 -3.36 -1.59 13.13
CA HIS A 286 -4.11 -0.95 12.06
C HIS A 286 -5.60 -1.16 12.28
N GLY A 287 -6.38 -0.13 12.02
CA GLY A 287 -7.83 -0.18 11.95
C GLY A 287 -8.32 0.57 10.73
N SER A 288 -9.31 0.04 10.04
CA SER A 288 -9.98 0.75 8.95
C SER A 288 -11.48 0.51 8.97
N TRP A 289 -12.22 1.54 8.56
CA TRP A 289 -13.63 1.49 8.23
C TRP A 289 -13.80 1.97 6.80
N HIS A 290 -14.40 1.15 5.97
CA HIS A 290 -14.65 1.39 4.55
C HIS A 290 -16.13 1.17 4.29
N ASP A 291 -16.78 2.15 3.74
CA ASP A 291 -18.20 2.16 3.43
C ASP A 291 -18.38 2.57 1.97
N ALA A 292 -19.06 1.75 1.19
CA ALA A 292 -19.25 2.01 -0.22
C ALA A 292 -20.69 1.71 -0.65
N ASP A 293 -21.35 2.73 -1.20
CA ASP A 293 -22.66 2.65 -1.83
C ASP A 293 -22.46 2.59 -3.34
N ASN A 294 -22.91 1.50 -3.97
CA ASN A 294 -22.67 1.26 -5.38
C ASN A 294 -23.97 1.01 -6.13
N MET A 295 -24.13 1.69 -7.27
CA MET A 295 -25.21 1.48 -8.24
C MET A 295 -24.62 1.15 -9.60
N PHE A 296 -25.07 0.09 -10.22
CA PHE A 296 -24.71 -0.36 -11.57
C PHE A 296 -25.96 -0.53 -12.40
N GLY A 297 -26.40 0.54 -13.06
CA GLY A 297 -27.73 0.60 -13.66
C GLY A 297 -28.80 0.50 -12.58
N ALA A 298 -29.61 -0.55 -12.63
CA ALA A 298 -30.68 -0.82 -11.63
C ALA A 298 -30.17 -1.72 -10.45
N THR A 299 -28.95 -2.23 -10.51
CA THR A 299 -28.39 -3.12 -9.47
C THR A 299 -27.71 -2.30 -8.40
N GLN A 300 -28.11 -2.47 -7.15
CA GLN A 300 -27.50 -1.87 -5.97
C GLN A 300 -26.63 -2.90 -5.25
N TYR A 301 -25.42 -2.47 -4.85
CA TYR A 301 -24.53 -3.25 -4.01
C TYR A 301 -23.83 -2.33 -3.00
N ASP A 302 -24.25 -2.41 -1.75
CA ASP A 302 -23.67 -1.61 -0.67
C ASP A 302 -22.83 -2.51 0.24
N VAL A 303 -21.67 -2.02 0.63
CA VAL A 303 -20.74 -2.79 1.46
C VAL A 303 -20.07 -1.92 2.50
N THR A 304 -20.14 -2.36 3.76
CA THR A 304 -19.32 -1.82 4.84
C THR A 304 -18.30 -2.86 5.29
N GLN A 305 -17.03 -2.52 5.25
CA GLN A 305 -15.93 -3.33 5.80
C GLN A 305 -15.30 -2.62 6.98
N LYS A 306 -15.18 -3.32 8.10
CA LYS A 306 -14.36 -2.92 9.27
C LYS A 306 -13.23 -3.91 9.41
N ASN A 307 -11.98 -3.43 9.36
CA ASN A 307 -10.80 -4.26 9.53
C ASN A 307 -10.01 -3.82 10.76
N GLY A 308 -9.55 -4.79 11.53
CA GLY A 308 -8.60 -4.61 12.63
C GLY A 308 -7.41 -5.54 12.45
N TYR A 309 -6.20 -5.01 12.51
CA TYR A 309 -4.96 -5.77 12.42
C TYR A 309 -4.02 -5.42 13.56
N ALA A 310 -3.44 -6.43 14.17
CA ALA A 310 -2.40 -6.29 15.18
C ALA A 310 -1.26 -7.26 14.90
N GLN A 311 -0.02 -6.81 15.05
CA GLN A 311 1.17 -7.66 14.90
C GLN A 311 2.20 -7.30 15.97
N LEU A 312 2.69 -8.32 16.66
CA LEU A 312 3.81 -8.25 17.58
C LEU A 312 4.99 -9.00 16.96
N MET A 313 6.14 -8.36 16.91
CA MET A 313 7.36 -8.87 16.30
C MET A 313 8.51 -8.80 17.29
N PHE A 314 9.33 -9.84 17.35
CA PHE A 314 10.62 -9.85 18.01
C PHE A 314 11.70 -10.20 16.99
N GLU A 315 12.79 -9.46 16.99
CA GLU A 315 13.93 -9.68 16.09
C GLU A 315 15.23 -9.52 16.85
N THR A 316 16.19 -10.40 16.57
CA THR A 316 17.52 -10.34 17.17
C THR A 316 18.57 -10.96 16.26
N ASP A 317 19.77 -10.39 16.27
CA ASP A 317 20.97 -10.99 15.70
C ASP A 317 21.62 -11.88 16.77
N ILE A 318 21.63 -13.21 16.56
CA ILE A 318 22.36 -14.16 17.42
C ILE A 318 23.86 -13.95 17.24
N THR A 319 24.28 -13.74 16.00
CA THR A 319 25.61 -13.34 15.58
C THR A 319 25.49 -12.41 14.37
N GLU A 320 26.60 -11.85 13.90
CA GLU A 320 26.61 -11.01 12.69
C GLU A 320 26.03 -11.71 11.44
N ASN A 321 26.09 -13.04 11.41
CA ASN A 321 25.65 -13.87 10.29
C ASN A 321 24.27 -14.50 10.50
N HIS A 322 23.73 -14.48 11.70
CA HIS A 322 22.53 -15.22 12.10
C HIS A 322 21.49 -14.31 12.72
N ASN A 323 20.39 -14.07 12.01
CA ASN A 323 19.26 -13.29 12.50
C ASN A 323 18.02 -14.18 12.65
N ILE A 324 17.27 -13.98 13.72
CA ILE A 324 15.96 -14.61 13.96
C ILE A 324 14.90 -13.54 14.11
N SER A 325 13.77 -13.74 13.49
CA SER A 325 12.55 -12.95 13.68
C SER A 325 11.37 -13.87 13.92
N VAL A 326 10.68 -13.64 15.01
CA VAL A 326 9.45 -14.36 15.35
C VAL A 326 8.34 -13.37 15.66
N GLY A 327 7.10 -13.77 15.49
CA GLY A 327 5.99 -12.88 15.81
C GLY A 327 4.63 -13.54 15.72
N ALA A 328 3.66 -12.80 16.23
CA ALA A 328 2.25 -13.14 16.20
C ALA A 328 1.46 -12.02 15.54
N SER A 329 0.38 -12.36 14.86
CA SER A 329 -0.54 -11.41 14.26
C SER A 329 -1.99 -11.83 14.47
N LEU A 330 -2.87 -10.85 14.43
CA LEU A 330 -4.32 -11.04 14.43
C LEU A 330 -4.91 -10.15 13.37
N ASN A 331 -5.67 -10.73 12.44
CA ASN A 331 -6.50 -9.99 11.50
C ASN A 331 -7.97 -10.28 11.78
N HIS A 332 -8.79 -9.23 11.84
CA HIS A 332 -10.23 -9.34 11.99
C HIS A 332 -10.92 -8.50 10.93
N ASP A 333 -11.74 -9.14 10.11
CA ASP A 333 -12.59 -8.50 9.09
C ASP A 333 -14.06 -8.71 9.44
N TYR A 334 -14.82 -7.63 9.39
CA TYR A 334 -16.27 -7.62 9.52
C TYR A 334 -16.86 -6.96 8.29
N TYR A 335 -17.67 -7.70 7.54
CA TYR A 335 -18.39 -7.20 6.37
C TYR A 335 -19.91 -7.21 6.62
N THR A 336 -20.55 -6.15 6.16
CA THR A 336 -22.00 -6.11 5.94
C THR A 336 -22.20 -5.80 4.47
N GLU A 337 -22.87 -6.68 3.75
CA GLU A 337 -23.12 -6.56 2.31
C GLU A 337 -24.63 -6.56 2.08
N GLN A 338 -25.12 -5.64 1.23
CA GLN A 338 -26.49 -5.58 0.78
C GLN A 338 -26.51 -5.62 -0.73
N PHE A 339 -27.20 -6.58 -1.30
CA PHE A 339 -27.29 -6.77 -2.73
C PHE A 339 -28.75 -6.77 -3.17
N ASN A 340 -29.08 -5.88 -4.11
CA ASN A 340 -30.39 -5.76 -4.70
C ASN A 340 -30.27 -5.80 -6.22
N PRO A 341 -30.37 -6.99 -6.86
CA PRO A 341 -30.29 -7.11 -8.29
C PRO A 341 -31.56 -6.47 -8.95
N LEU A 342 -31.32 -5.62 -9.94
CA LEU A 342 -32.38 -5.00 -10.79
C LEU A 342 -33.36 -4.07 -10.06
N GLY A 343 -33.20 -3.77 -8.78
CA GLY A 343 -34.09 -2.86 -8.03
C GLY A 343 -35.54 -3.32 -7.94
N THR A 344 -35.84 -4.55 -8.34
CA THR A 344 -37.22 -5.06 -8.50
C THR A 344 -37.61 -6.11 -7.46
N LEU A 345 -36.65 -6.60 -6.69
CA LEU A 345 -36.92 -7.59 -5.65
C LEU A 345 -37.42 -6.90 -4.37
N PRO A 346 -38.47 -7.42 -3.72
CA PRO A 346 -38.99 -6.84 -2.48
C PRO A 346 -38.06 -7.04 -1.28
N GLU A 347 -37.06 -7.91 -1.37
CA GLU A 347 -36.10 -8.19 -0.33
C GLU A 347 -34.69 -7.91 -0.83
N VAL A 348 -33.97 -7.08 -0.09
CA VAL A 348 -32.52 -6.87 -0.24
C VAL A 348 -31.81 -8.04 0.42
N GLU A 349 -31.03 -8.81 -0.34
CA GLU A 349 -30.16 -9.81 0.26
C GLU A 349 -29.11 -9.13 1.13
N SER A 350 -29.15 -9.41 2.42
CA SER A 350 -28.17 -8.90 3.40
C SER A 350 -27.31 -10.04 3.90
N LYS A 351 -26.00 -9.86 3.82
CA LYS A 351 -25.00 -10.84 4.28
C LYS A 351 -24.05 -10.19 5.28
N VAL A 352 -23.82 -10.87 6.40
CA VAL A 352 -22.79 -10.50 7.39
C VAL A 352 -21.72 -11.56 7.40
N THR A 353 -20.49 -11.15 7.16
CA THR A 353 -19.31 -12.05 7.22
C THR A 353 -18.34 -11.55 8.28
N LYS A 354 -17.89 -12.45 9.16
CA LYS A 354 -16.89 -12.18 10.20
C LYS A 354 -15.75 -13.16 10.04
N GLU A 355 -14.58 -12.68 9.69
CA GLU A 355 -13.37 -13.49 9.61
C GLU A 355 -12.36 -13.03 10.66
N THR A 356 -11.85 -13.98 11.43
CA THR A 356 -10.78 -13.74 12.42
C THR A 356 -9.66 -14.72 12.15
N THR A 357 -8.46 -14.17 11.92
CA THR A 357 -7.30 -14.96 11.53
C THR A 357 -6.10 -14.63 12.44
N PRO A 358 -5.95 -15.30 13.59
CA PRO A 358 -4.69 -15.32 14.32
C PRO A 358 -3.60 -16.04 13.52
N GLY A 359 -2.37 -15.60 13.67
CA GLY A 359 -1.21 -16.18 12.99
C GLY A 359 0.07 -16.09 13.79
N LEU A 360 0.95 -17.05 13.59
CA LEU A 360 2.30 -17.11 14.16
C LEU A 360 3.30 -17.30 13.05
N TYR A 361 4.48 -16.68 13.16
CA TYR A 361 5.56 -16.89 12.20
C TYR A 361 6.92 -16.98 12.88
N ALA A 362 7.82 -17.67 12.19
CA ALA A 362 9.25 -17.70 12.49
C ALA A 362 10.03 -17.58 11.17
N GLN A 363 11.02 -16.72 11.15
CA GLN A 363 11.93 -16.52 10.03
C GLN A 363 13.35 -16.49 10.55
N TYR A 364 14.21 -17.21 9.87
CA TYR A 364 15.64 -17.23 10.13
C TYR A 364 16.38 -16.66 8.92
N THR A 365 17.45 -15.91 9.13
CA THR A 365 18.28 -15.38 8.07
C THR A 365 19.72 -15.73 8.34
N TYR A 366 20.33 -16.45 7.42
CA TYR A 366 21.76 -16.74 7.40
C TYR A 366 22.45 -15.88 6.33
N LYS A 367 23.54 -15.21 6.71
CA LYS A 367 24.36 -14.40 5.81
C LYS A 367 25.80 -14.89 5.83
N LEU A 368 26.36 -15.22 4.68
CA LEU A 368 27.78 -15.49 4.50
C LEU A 368 28.40 -14.31 3.74
N GLY A 369 28.81 -13.29 4.49
CA GLY A 369 29.27 -12.03 3.93
C GLY A 369 28.26 -11.42 2.95
N GLU A 370 28.72 -10.92 1.83
CA GLU A 370 27.88 -10.43 0.74
C GLU A 370 27.49 -11.51 -0.29
N THR A 371 28.14 -12.70 -0.20
CA THR A 371 28.07 -13.75 -1.22
C THR A 371 26.79 -14.54 -1.16
N LEU A 372 26.36 -14.98 0.03
CA LEU A 372 25.19 -15.84 0.18
C LEU A 372 24.30 -15.33 1.30
N THR A 373 23.00 -15.26 1.01
CA THR A 373 21.98 -15.10 2.05
C THR A 373 20.89 -16.14 1.83
N VAL A 374 20.53 -16.86 2.90
CA VAL A 374 19.45 -17.84 2.91
C VAL A 374 18.45 -17.44 3.98
N MET A 375 17.19 -17.36 3.61
CA MET A 375 16.12 -16.88 4.50
C MET A 375 14.90 -17.81 4.42
N PRO A 376 14.91 -18.94 5.15
CA PRO A 376 13.71 -19.74 5.37
C PRO A 376 12.76 -19.05 6.35
N GLY A 377 11.48 -19.23 6.12
CA GLY A 377 10.42 -18.76 6.98
C GLY A 377 9.25 -19.71 6.97
N VAL A 378 8.56 -19.81 8.08
CA VAL A 378 7.32 -20.57 8.22
C VAL A 378 6.28 -19.70 8.89
N ARG A 379 5.04 -19.85 8.47
CA ARG A 379 3.91 -19.17 9.06
C ARG A 379 2.73 -20.13 9.17
N TRP A 380 2.02 -20.07 10.27
CA TRP A 380 0.77 -20.75 10.51
C TRP A 380 -0.31 -19.73 10.86
N ASP A 381 -1.44 -19.79 10.16
CA ASP A 381 -2.61 -18.95 10.36
C ASP A 381 -3.84 -19.84 10.48
N HIS A 382 -4.83 -19.40 11.26
CA HIS A 382 -6.09 -20.11 11.42
C HIS A 382 -7.26 -19.15 11.20
N SER A 383 -7.96 -19.30 10.07
CA SER A 383 -9.21 -18.59 9.81
C SER A 383 -10.39 -19.37 10.42
N ASN A 384 -11.26 -18.67 11.15
CA ASN A 384 -12.51 -19.27 11.66
C ASN A 384 -13.46 -19.72 10.54
N LEU A 385 -13.28 -19.22 9.29
CA LEU A 385 -14.10 -19.57 8.14
C LEU A 385 -13.46 -20.65 7.26
N TYR A 386 -12.14 -20.59 7.07
CA TYR A 386 -11.43 -21.40 6.07
C TYR A 386 -10.45 -22.40 6.67
N GLY A 387 -10.33 -22.45 8.01
CA GLY A 387 -9.43 -23.36 8.71
C GLY A 387 -7.98 -22.92 8.73
N SER A 388 -7.07 -23.88 8.87
CA SER A 388 -5.64 -23.63 9.09
C SER A 388 -4.85 -23.59 7.80
N PHE A 389 -3.93 -22.63 7.69
CA PHE A 389 -2.99 -22.46 6.59
C PHE A 389 -1.56 -22.59 7.10
N PHE A 390 -0.76 -23.40 6.44
CA PHE A 390 0.67 -23.49 6.68
C PHE A 390 1.42 -22.95 5.47
N THR A 391 2.23 -21.91 5.68
CA THR A 391 2.86 -21.12 4.64
C THR A 391 4.40 -21.16 4.79
N PRO A 392 5.09 -22.20 4.29
CA PRO A 392 6.54 -22.22 4.21
C PRO A 392 7.02 -21.34 3.07
N ARG A 393 8.11 -20.60 3.28
CA ARG A 393 8.78 -19.76 2.28
C ARG A 393 10.28 -19.87 2.42
N LEU A 394 10.99 -19.82 1.29
CA LEU A 394 12.45 -19.84 1.23
C LEU A 394 12.93 -18.82 0.22
N HIS A 395 13.83 -17.95 0.65
CA HIS A 395 14.51 -17.00 -0.22
C HIS A 395 16.01 -17.27 -0.18
N ILE A 396 16.62 -17.27 -1.35
CA ILE A 396 18.07 -17.43 -1.50
C ILE A 396 18.58 -16.31 -2.39
N LYS A 397 19.60 -15.62 -1.94
CA LYS A 397 20.39 -14.67 -2.72
C LYS A 397 21.82 -15.20 -2.78
N TYR A 398 22.33 -15.35 -3.99
CA TYR A 398 23.72 -15.77 -4.24
C TYR A 398 24.41 -14.77 -5.16
N SER A 399 25.46 -14.14 -4.68
CA SER A 399 26.25 -13.13 -5.39
C SER A 399 27.69 -13.61 -5.50
N PRO A 400 28.02 -14.48 -6.49
CA PRO A 400 29.39 -15.01 -6.66
C PRO A 400 30.41 -13.94 -7.04
N SER A 401 29.94 -12.81 -7.54
CA SER A 401 30.77 -11.66 -7.89
C SER A 401 29.99 -10.35 -7.72
N ASN A 402 30.70 -9.22 -7.82
CA ASN A 402 30.07 -7.89 -7.76
C ASN A 402 29.15 -7.59 -8.94
N ILE A 403 29.23 -8.38 -10.01
CA ILE A 403 28.47 -8.18 -11.25
C ILE A 403 27.25 -9.09 -11.32
N VAL A 404 27.33 -10.32 -10.75
CA VAL A 404 26.27 -11.33 -10.85
C VAL A 404 25.58 -11.51 -9.50
N THR A 405 24.27 -11.42 -9.50
CA THR A 405 23.43 -11.75 -8.33
C THR A 405 22.25 -12.60 -8.79
N LEU A 406 22.15 -13.80 -8.23
CA LEU A 406 21.03 -14.72 -8.44
C LEU A 406 20.09 -14.64 -7.23
N ARG A 407 18.78 -14.63 -7.48
CA ARG A 407 17.76 -14.66 -6.43
C ARG A 407 16.72 -15.72 -6.78
N THR A 408 16.33 -16.48 -5.78
CA THR A 408 15.26 -17.48 -5.87
C THR A 408 14.32 -17.30 -4.70
N SER A 409 13.02 -17.37 -4.97
CA SER A 409 11.97 -17.34 -3.95
C SER A 409 10.98 -18.46 -4.23
N ILE A 410 10.75 -19.32 -3.25
CA ILE A 410 9.80 -20.43 -3.32
C ILE A 410 8.92 -20.37 -2.08
N GLY A 411 7.61 -20.57 -2.25
CA GLY A 411 6.72 -20.55 -1.10
C GLY A 411 5.26 -20.76 -1.46
N LYS A 412 4.43 -20.78 -0.42
CA LYS A 412 2.96 -20.81 -0.53
C LYS A 412 2.38 -19.46 -0.13
N GLY A 413 1.20 -19.15 -0.68
CA GLY A 413 0.34 -18.05 -0.28
C GLY A 413 -1.12 -18.51 -0.29
N TYR A 414 -1.96 -17.87 0.50
CA TYR A 414 -3.40 -18.10 0.58
C TYR A 414 -4.15 -16.79 0.45
N ARG A 415 -5.35 -16.84 -0.09
CA ARG A 415 -6.22 -15.68 -0.18
C ARG A 415 -7.63 -16.07 0.23
N SER A 416 -8.23 -15.32 1.15
CA SER A 416 -9.66 -15.43 1.44
C SER A 416 -10.48 -14.87 0.27
N PRO A 417 -11.45 -15.61 -0.27
CA PRO A 417 -12.28 -15.11 -1.36
C PRO A 417 -13.23 -14.02 -0.87
N HIS A 418 -13.36 -12.95 -1.66
CA HIS A 418 -14.36 -11.91 -1.50
C HIS A 418 -15.11 -11.67 -2.80
N ALA A 419 -16.38 -11.26 -2.72
CA ALA A 419 -17.23 -11.09 -3.90
C ALA A 419 -16.71 -10.01 -4.87
N LEU A 420 -16.00 -8.99 -4.35
CA LEU A 420 -15.42 -7.91 -5.15
C LEU A 420 -13.90 -8.08 -5.42
N ALA A 421 -13.30 -9.19 -5.05
CA ALA A 421 -11.86 -9.41 -5.20
C ALA A 421 -11.50 -10.32 -6.37
#